data_a4c6ee90aec1fc85cdd55b3f8c385c34
#
_entry.id   a4c6ee90aec1fc85cdd55b3f8c385c34
#
_cell.length_a   1.000
_cell.length_b   1.000
_cell.length_c   1.000
_cell.angle_alpha   90.00
_cell.angle_beta   90.00
_cell.angle_gamma   90.00
#
_symmetry.space_group_name_H-M   'P 1'
#
loop_
_entity.id
_entity.type
_entity.pdbx_description
1 polymer ?
#
loop_
_entity_poly.entity_id
_entity_poly.type
_entity_poly.pdbx_seq_one_letter_code
_entity_poly.pdbx_strand_id
1 'polypeptide(L)'
;MPETPVPETLDERAERFESDVMPYLDQLYSAALRMTRNPADAEDLVQETFAKAYASFHQFQQGTNLKAWLFRILTNTFINTYRKRQREPQRSGSDEVED
;
A
#
# COMPACT_ATOMS: atom_id res chain seq x y z
N MET A 1 6.39 40.57 -3.02
CA MET A 1 5.98 39.86 -1.84
C MET A 1 5.60 38.43 -2.22
N PRO A 2 6.20 37.47 -1.58
CA PRO A 2 5.87 36.12 -1.91
C PRO A 2 4.46 35.76 -1.45
N GLU A 3 3.75 35.06 -2.29
CA GLU A 3 2.42 34.61 -1.94
C GLU A 3 2.52 33.35 -1.10
N THR A 4 1.60 33.24 -0.16
CA THR A 4 1.48 31.99 0.57
C THR A 4 0.96 30.93 -0.38
N PRO A 5 1.66 29.80 -0.48
CA PRO A 5 1.18 28.75 -1.38
C PRO A 5 -0.22 28.29 -0.97
N VAL A 6 -1.07 28.10 -1.96
CA VAL A 6 -2.40 27.56 -1.71
C VAL A 6 -2.24 26.09 -1.38
N PRO A 7 -2.84 25.61 -0.27
CA PRO A 7 -2.76 24.20 0.05
C PRO A 7 -3.35 23.34 -1.05
N GLU A 8 -2.75 22.18 -1.25
CA GLU A 8 -3.24 21.21 -2.21
C GLU A 8 -4.64 20.75 -1.80
N THR A 9 -5.57 20.73 -2.75
CA THR A 9 -6.89 20.17 -2.48
C THR A 9 -6.82 18.64 -2.45
N LEU A 10 -7.87 18.02 -1.96
CA LEU A 10 -7.95 16.56 -1.96
C LEU A 10 -7.90 16.00 -3.37
N ASP A 11 -8.59 16.66 -4.31
CA ASP A 11 -8.57 16.21 -5.70
C ASP A 11 -7.18 16.32 -6.30
N GLU A 12 -6.50 17.43 -6.02
CA GLU A 12 -5.14 17.61 -6.52
C GLU A 12 -4.19 16.58 -5.94
N ARG A 13 -4.36 16.27 -4.67
CA ARG A 13 -3.53 15.24 -4.04
C ARG A 13 -3.79 13.88 -4.68
N ALA A 14 -5.05 13.55 -4.93
CA ALA A 14 -5.38 12.28 -5.55
C ALA A 14 -4.76 12.17 -6.94
N GLU A 15 -4.84 13.26 -7.73
CA GLU A 15 -4.25 13.27 -9.05
C GLU A 15 -2.73 13.14 -8.99
N ARG A 16 -2.10 13.83 -8.06
CA ARG A 16 -0.65 13.76 -7.91
C ARG A 16 -0.23 12.37 -7.46
N PHE A 17 -0.96 11.79 -6.52
CA PHE A 17 -0.67 10.44 -6.06
C PHE A 17 -0.76 9.45 -7.22
N GLU A 18 -1.84 9.52 -7.96
CA GLU A 18 -2.04 8.61 -9.08
C GLU A 18 -0.93 8.78 -10.10
N SER A 19 -0.64 10.02 -10.48
CA SER A 19 0.38 10.31 -11.48
C SER A 19 1.76 9.81 -11.06
N ASP A 20 2.09 9.99 -9.78
CA ASP A 20 3.43 9.65 -9.29
C ASP A 20 3.57 8.17 -8.99
N VAL A 21 2.48 7.52 -8.58
CA VAL A 21 2.54 6.15 -8.07
C VAL A 21 2.25 5.11 -9.16
N MET A 22 1.36 5.44 -10.11
CA MET A 22 0.99 4.47 -11.13
C MET A 22 2.17 3.90 -11.93
N PRO A 23 3.24 4.67 -12.21
CA PRO A 23 4.37 4.08 -12.93
C PRO A 23 5.02 2.90 -12.21
N TYR A 24 4.80 2.77 -10.90
CA TYR A 24 5.38 1.68 -10.13
C TYR A 24 4.43 0.52 -9.91
N LEU A 25 3.21 0.61 -10.44
CA LEU A 25 2.19 -0.40 -10.20
C LEU A 25 2.66 -1.80 -10.59
N ASP A 26 3.23 -1.94 -11.79
CA ASP A 26 3.67 -3.25 -12.25
C ASP A 26 4.76 -3.82 -11.38
N GLN A 27 5.68 -2.97 -10.92
CA GLN A 27 6.76 -3.42 -10.06
C GLN A 27 6.25 -3.83 -8.70
N LEU A 28 5.28 -3.09 -8.17
CA LEU A 28 4.67 -3.44 -6.89
C LEU A 28 3.92 -4.77 -6.99
N TYR A 29 3.16 -4.94 -8.07
CA TYR A 29 2.43 -6.18 -8.25
C TYR A 29 3.38 -7.37 -8.41
N SER A 30 4.46 -7.20 -9.18
CA SER A 30 5.43 -8.27 -9.34
C SER A 30 6.05 -8.67 -8.02
N ALA A 31 6.39 -7.68 -7.19
CA ALA A 31 6.95 -7.96 -5.88
C ALA A 31 5.92 -8.66 -4.99
N ALA A 32 4.67 -8.16 -5.02
CA ALA A 32 3.61 -8.76 -4.24
C ALA A 32 3.38 -10.22 -4.64
N LEU A 33 3.44 -10.49 -5.93
CA LEU A 33 3.25 -11.85 -6.42
C LEU A 33 4.36 -12.77 -5.94
N ARG A 34 5.60 -12.27 -5.91
CA ARG A 34 6.71 -13.07 -5.39
C ARG A 34 6.55 -13.35 -3.91
N MET A 35 6.00 -12.38 -3.17
CA MET A 35 5.82 -12.54 -1.72
C MET A 35 4.69 -13.50 -1.40
N THR A 36 3.57 -13.37 -2.09
CA THR A 36 2.35 -14.12 -1.74
C THR A 36 2.23 -15.43 -2.50
N ARG A 37 2.81 -15.48 -3.70
CA ARG A 37 2.72 -16.63 -4.59
C ARG A 37 1.29 -16.99 -4.95
N ASN A 38 0.43 -15.98 -4.96
CA ASN A 38 -0.98 -16.14 -5.26
C ASN A 38 -1.50 -14.86 -5.86
N PRO A 39 -2.03 -14.88 -7.11
CA PRO A 39 -2.46 -13.63 -7.75
C PRO A 39 -3.54 -12.87 -6.99
N ALA A 40 -4.51 -13.57 -6.39
CA ALA A 40 -5.55 -12.89 -5.64
C ALA A 40 -4.98 -12.20 -4.42
N ASP A 41 -4.08 -12.89 -3.71
CA ASP A 41 -3.43 -12.30 -2.54
C ASP A 41 -2.53 -11.14 -2.94
N ALA A 42 -1.86 -11.25 -4.10
CA ALA A 42 -1.00 -10.17 -4.57
C ALA A 42 -1.83 -8.93 -4.87
N GLU A 43 -2.99 -9.09 -5.50
CA GLU A 43 -3.87 -7.96 -5.78
C GLU A 43 -4.33 -7.31 -4.49
N ASP A 44 -4.73 -8.10 -3.52
CA ASP A 44 -5.16 -7.57 -2.24
C ASP A 44 -4.04 -6.81 -1.56
N LEU A 45 -2.83 -7.35 -1.62
CA LEU A 45 -1.68 -6.70 -1.01
C LEU A 45 -1.37 -5.37 -1.67
N VAL A 46 -1.44 -5.32 -3.00
CA VAL A 46 -1.19 -4.07 -3.72
C VAL A 46 -2.27 -3.05 -3.40
N GLN A 47 -3.53 -3.47 -3.37
CA GLN A 47 -4.61 -2.55 -3.05
C GLN A 47 -4.47 -1.99 -1.64
N GLU A 48 -4.13 -2.83 -0.68
CA GLU A 48 -3.93 -2.35 0.68
C GLU A 48 -2.72 -1.42 0.77
N THR A 49 -1.67 -1.74 0.03
CA THR A 49 -0.49 -0.87 -0.03
C THR A 49 -0.85 0.50 -0.58
N PHE A 50 -1.64 0.54 -1.65
CA PHE A 50 -2.07 1.82 -2.21
C PHE A 50 -2.93 2.60 -1.23
N ALA A 51 -3.83 1.93 -0.53
CA ALA A 51 -4.67 2.61 0.44
C ALA A 51 -3.82 3.25 1.55
N LYS A 52 -2.86 2.50 2.05
CA LYS A 52 -1.98 3.02 3.10
C LYS A 52 -1.07 4.12 2.57
N ALA A 53 -0.56 3.95 1.37
CA ALA A 53 0.28 4.96 0.75
C ALA A 53 -0.48 6.26 0.57
N TYR A 54 -1.72 6.18 0.07
CA TYR A 54 -2.50 7.38 -0.13
C TYR A 54 -2.82 8.06 1.20
N ALA A 55 -3.15 7.29 2.21
CA ALA A 55 -3.45 7.85 3.53
C ALA A 55 -2.25 8.59 4.12
N SER A 56 -1.04 8.14 3.79
CA SER A 56 0.19 8.75 4.30
C SER A 56 0.86 9.68 3.31
N PHE A 57 0.29 9.88 2.15
CA PHE A 57 0.97 10.61 1.07
C PHE A 57 1.27 12.04 1.45
N HIS A 58 0.41 12.64 2.28
CA HIS A 58 0.65 14.00 2.74
C HIS A 58 1.92 14.11 3.57
N GLN A 59 2.41 13.00 4.12
CA GLN A 59 3.63 12.98 4.91
C GLN A 59 4.85 12.65 4.07
N PHE A 60 4.66 12.21 2.84
CA PHE A 60 5.77 11.89 1.97
C PHE A 60 6.46 13.17 1.52
N GLN A 61 7.77 13.22 1.69
CA GLN A 61 8.53 14.40 1.30
C GLN A 61 8.90 14.31 -0.18
N GLN A 62 8.50 15.34 -0.92
CA GLN A 62 8.87 15.43 -2.32
C GLN A 62 10.39 15.46 -2.44
N GLY A 63 10.89 14.81 -3.49
CA GLY A 63 12.31 14.77 -3.73
C GLY A 63 13.02 13.61 -3.09
N THR A 64 12.33 12.83 -2.24
CA THR A 64 12.91 11.61 -1.71
C THR A 64 12.50 10.45 -2.61
N ASN A 65 12.95 9.25 -2.27
CA ASN A 65 12.76 8.09 -3.14
C ASN A 65 11.36 7.50 -2.96
N LEU A 66 10.47 7.86 -3.86
CA LEU A 66 9.09 7.40 -3.81
C LEU A 66 8.99 5.88 -3.96
N LYS A 67 9.79 5.31 -4.86
CA LYS A 67 9.76 3.87 -5.06
C LYS A 67 10.12 3.12 -3.79
N ALA A 68 11.18 3.56 -3.10
CA ALA A 68 11.59 2.92 -1.86
C ALA A 68 10.51 3.05 -0.80
N TRP A 69 9.85 4.20 -0.76
CA TRP A 69 8.78 4.44 0.20
C TRP A 69 7.61 3.50 -0.05
N LEU A 70 7.22 3.35 -1.32
CA LEU A 70 6.14 2.45 -1.68
C LEU A 70 6.47 1.00 -1.36
N PHE A 71 7.70 0.59 -1.65
CA PHE A 71 8.10 -0.78 -1.39
C PHE A 71 8.21 -1.07 0.10
N ARG A 72 8.57 -0.06 0.90
CA ARG A 72 8.56 -0.22 2.35
C ARG A 72 7.14 -0.47 2.85
N ILE A 73 6.17 0.29 2.33
CA ILE A 73 4.79 0.10 2.72
C ILE A 73 4.32 -1.29 2.30
N LEU A 74 4.67 -1.72 1.09
CA LEU A 74 4.30 -3.04 0.60
C LEU A 74 4.83 -4.14 1.52
N THR A 75 6.11 -4.07 1.84
CA THR A 75 6.74 -5.08 2.67
C THR A 75 6.16 -5.10 4.07
N ASN A 76 5.97 -3.92 4.66
CA ASN A 76 5.41 -3.83 6.00
C ASN A 76 3.97 -4.36 6.03
N THR A 77 3.20 -4.06 4.99
CA THR A 77 1.84 -4.55 4.90
C THR A 77 1.81 -6.07 4.81
N PHE A 78 2.71 -6.63 4.00
CA PHE A 78 2.80 -8.08 3.89
C PHE A 78 3.17 -8.72 5.23
N ILE A 79 4.19 -8.18 5.90
CA ILE A 79 4.64 -8.72 7.18
C ILE A 79 3.53 -8.65 8.22
N ASN A 80 2.82 -7.52 8.27
CA ASN A 80 1.74 -7.36 9.24
C ASN A 80 0.61 -8.33 8.97
N THR A 81 0.25 -8.52 7.70
CA THR A 81 -0.80 -9.46 7.35
C THR A 81 -0.39 -10.88 7.69
N TYR A 82 0.85 -11.24 7.40
CA TYR A 82 1.37 -12.58 7.69
C TYR A 82 1.37 -12.85 9.19
N ARG A 83 1.85 -11.88 9.97
CA ARG A 83 1.86 -12.03 11.42
C ARG A 83 0.46 -12.15 11.99
N LYS A 84 -0.48 -11.40 11.43
CA LYS A 84 -1.85 -11.47 11.89
C LYS A 84 -2.43 -12.86 11.65
N ARG A 85 -2.17 -13.42 10.47
CA ARG A 85 -2.64 -14.77 10.17
C ARG A 85 -2.05 -15.80 11.12
N GLN A 86 -0.79 -15.64 11.46
CA GLN A 86 -0.14 -16.59 12.35
C GLN A 86 -0.67 -16.49 13.78
N ARG A 87 -1.05 -15.28 14.22
CA ARG A 87 -1.54 -15.10 15.56
C ARG A 87 -2.98 -15.50 15.74
N GLU A 88 -3.76 -15.43 14.67
CA GLU A 88 -5.15 -15.80 14.76
C GLU A 88 -5.28 -17.31 14.80
N PRO A 89 -6.09 -17.85 15.72
CA PRO A 89 -6.35 -19.30 15.69
C PRO A 89 -7.00 -19.63 14.36
N GLN A 90 -6.83 -20.86 13.94
CA GLN A 90 -7.45 -21.30 12.69
C GLN A 90 -8.95 -21.15 12.80
N ARG A 91 -9.41 -20.37 12.00
CA ARG A 91 -10.84 -20.27 11.96
C ARG A 91 -11.34 -21.24 10.98
N SER A 92 -10.99 -21.28 11.02
CA SER A 92 -11.24 -21.88 10.11
C SER A 92 -11.91 -22.41 9.86
N GLY A 93 -11.80 -22.31 10.07
CA GLY A 93 -12.16 -22.55 9.71
C GLY A 93 -12.77 -22.87 10.01
N SER A 94 -12.82 -22.86 10.55
CA SER A 94 -13.22 -22.79 10.67
C SER A 94 -13.91 -22.39 11.02
N ASP A 95 -13.98 -22.03 11.27
CA ASP A 95 -14.39 -21.47 11.39
C ASP A 95 -15.04 -21.44 11.23
N GLU A 96 -15.09 -21.66 11.28
CA GLU A 96 -15.43 -21.48 11.02
C GLU A 96 -16.02 -21.82 11.19
N VAL A 97 -16.10 -22.31 11.61
CA VAL A 97 -16.28 -22.52 11.77
C VAL A 97 -16.68 -22.71 12.31
N GLU A 98 -16.60 -23.05 12.69
CA GLU A 98 -16.55 -23.03 13.03
C GLU A 98 -16.69 -22.94 13.24
N ASP A 99 -16.75 -23.31 13.61
CA ASP A 99 -16.47 -23.00 13.60
C ASP A 99 -16.67 -22.82 13.71
#